data_a5db3abaa5cda3b52d3b669ff9061134
#
_entry.id   a5db3abaa5cda3b52d3b669ff9061134
#
_cell.length_a   1.000
_cell.length_b   1.000
_cell.length_c   1.000
_cell.angle_alpha   90.00
_cell.angle_beta   90.00
_cell.angle_gamma   90.00
#
_symmetry.space_group_name_H-M   'P 1'
#
loop_
_entity.id
_entity.type
_entity.pdbx_description
1 polymer ?
#
loop_
_entity_poly.entity_id
_entity_poly.type
_entity_poly.pdbx_seq_one_letter_code
_entity_poly.pdbx_strand_id
1 'polypeptide(L)'
;MIKKDNEAYKTIGEVAEIVNLINPKNGSLSTHTLRFWEKEFKQIKPKILAGNRRYYDNDTIEIIKKVKFLLKEKGMTIQGVKK
;
A
#
# COMPACT_ATOMS: atom_id res chain seq x y z
N MET A 1 17.67 10.32 14.06
CA MET A 1 17.77 9.05 14.73
C MET A 1 17.49 7.91 13.80
N ILE A 2 18.32 6.91 13.91
CA ILE A 2 18.21 5.75 13.04
C ILE A 2 16.91 5.00 13.27
N LYS A 3 16.49 4.92 14.50
CA LYS A 3 15.26 4.22 14.80
C LYS A 3 14.06 4.83 14.12
N LYS A 4 14.04 6.16 14.05
CA LYS A 4 12.95 6.83 13.38
C LYS A 4 12.88 6.47 11.93
N ASP A 5 14.03 6.36 11.29
CA ASP A 5 14.05 6.00 9.89
C ASP A 5 13.48 4.62 9.68
N ASN A 6 13.84 3.68 10.56
CA ASN A 6 13.33 2.33 10.47
C ASN A 6 11.83 2.27 10.68
N GLU A 7 11.34 3.12 11.56
CA GLU A 7 9.92 3.14 11.85
C GLU A 7 9.13 3.89 10.79
N ALA A 8 9.81 4.77 10.05
CA ALA A 8 9.15 5.56 9.03
C ALA A 8 8.81 4.76 7.78
N TYR A 9 9.43 3.60 7.62
CA TYR A 9 9.20 2.78 6.44
C TYR A 9 8.63 1.43 6.82
N LYS A 10 7.65 0.98 6.06
CA LYS A 10 7.03 -0.32 6.27
C LYS A 10 7.20 -1.19 5.03
N THR A 11 7.34 -2.48 5.23
CA THR A 11 7.41 -3.41 4.10
C THR A 11 6.02 -3.58 3.49
N ILE A 12 5.99 -4.16 2.28
CA ILE A 12 4.71 -4.36 1.60
C ILE A 12 3.78 -5.26 2.42
N GLY A 13 4.33 -6.27 3.10
CA GLY A 13 3.52 -7.11 3.96
C GLY A 13 2.93 -6.35 5.12
N GLU A 14 3.75 -5.50 5.75
CA GLU A 14 3.27 -4.69 6.86
C GLU A 14 2.18 -3.72 6.42
N VAL A 15 2.34 -3.12 5.24
CA VAL A 15 1.34 -2.19 4.74
C VAL A 15 0.03 -2.93 4.44
N ALA A 16 0.12 -4.11 3.84
CA ALA A 16 -1.09 -4.89 3.57
C ALA A 16 -1.84 -5.18 4.85
N GLU A 17 -1.10 -5.46 5.92
CA GLU A 17 -1.71 -5.72 7.22
C GLU A 17 -2.34 -4.45 7.80
N ILE A 18 -1.61 -3.34 7.73
CA ILE A 18 -2.09 -2.07 8.26
C ILE A 18 -3.38 -1.64 7.58
N VAL A 19 -3.45 -1.79 6.26
CA VAL A 19 -4.65 -1.38 5.52
C VAL A 19 -5.66 -2.50 5.37
N ASN A 20 -5.40 -3.63 6.02
CA ASN A 20 -6.34 -4.76 6.09
C ASN A 20 -6.66 -5.33 4.71
N LEU A 21 -5.63 -5.49 3.88
CA LEU A 21 -5.78 -6.14 2.59
C LEU A 21 -5.52 -7.63 2.76
N ILE A 22 -6.54 -8.34 3.19
CA ILE A 22 -6.43 -9.76 3.49
C ILE A 22 -7.36 -10.53 2.58
N ASN A 23 -6.84 -11.63 2.03
CA ASN A 23 -7.63 -12.50 1.18
C ASN A 23 -8.68 -13.21 2.04
N PRO A 24 -9.98 -13.01 1.79
CA PRO A 24 -11.01 -13.61 2.63
C PRO A 24 -11.05 -15.14 2.56
N LYS A 25 -10.47 -15.72 1.53
CA LYS A 25 -10.54 -17.16 1.37
C LYS A 25 -9.53 -17.91 2.21
N ASN A 26 -8.31 -17.36 2.33
CA ASN A 26 -7.26 -18.07 3.04
C ASN A 26 -6.56 -17.24 4.10
N GLY A 27 -6.98 -16.01 4.30
CA GLY A 27 -6.43 -15.16 5.34
C GLY A 27 -5.04 -14.63 5.05
N SER A 28 -4.52 -14.84 3.86
CA SER A 28 -3.18 -14.35 3.54
C SER A 28 -3.23 -12.88 3.13
N LEU A 29 -2.08 -12.21 3.23
CA LEU A 29 -2.00 -10.81 2.87
C LEU A 29 -2.00 -10.64 1.35
N SER A 30 -2.80 -9.69 0.86
CA SER A 30 -2.93 -9.45 -0.57
C SER A 30 -1.92 -8.43 -1.05
N THR A 31 -0.64 -8.77 -0.96
CA THR A 31 0.41 -7.85 -1.39
C THR A 31 0.38 -7.57 -2.88
N HIS A 32 -0.11 -8.53 -3.66
CA HIS A 32 -0.22 -8.32 -5.11
C HIS A 32 -1.20 -7.19 -5.43
N THR A 33 -2.19 -6.96 -4.60
CA THR A 33 -3.11 -5.85 -4.80
C THR A 33 -2.39 -4.52 -4.66
N LEU A 34 -1.50 -4.43 -3.66
CA LEU A 34 -0.70 -3.21 -3.48
C LEU A 34 0.21 -2.97 -4.68
N ARG A 35 0.79 -4.02 -5.21
CA ARG A 35 1.67 -3.89 -6.37
C ARG A 35 0.89 -3.46 -7.60
N PHE A 36 -0.33 -3.94 -7.73
CA PHE A 36 -1.21 -3.53 -8.82
C PHE A 36 -1.55 -2.04 -8.67
N TRP A 37 -1.90 -1.61 -7.45
CA TRP A 37 -2.22 -0.21 -7.22
C TRP A 37 -1.02 0.69 -7.46
N GLU A 38 0.16 0.20 -7.15
CA GLU A 38 1.38 0.94 -7.41
C GLU A 38 1.52 1.29 -8.91
N LYS A 39 1.12 0.36 -9.75
CA LYS A 39 1.16 0.58 -11.20
C LYS A 39 0.08 1.55 -11.65
N GLU A 40 -1.08 1.49 -11.03
CA GLU A 40 -2.22 2.29 -11.46
C GLU A 40 -2.19 3.71 -10.90
N PHE A 41 -1.64 3.90 -9.73
CA PHE A 41 -1.64 5.20 -9.05
C PHE A 41 -0.22 5.70 -8.87
N LYS A 42 0.12 6.77 -9.58
CA LYS A 42 1.47 7.32 -9.52
C LYS A 42 1.83 7.84 -8.14
N GLN A 43 0.85 8.17 -7.33
CA GLN A 43 1.08 8.65 -5.99
C GLN A 43 1.61 7.56 -5.06
N ILE A 44 1.36 6.30 -5.40
CA ILE A 44 1.83 5.18 -4.59
C ILE A 44 3.22 4.82 -5.09
N LYS A 45 4.24 5.38 -4.44
CA LYS A 45 5.62 5.20 -4.86
C LYS A 45 6.46 4.64 -3.72
N PRO A 46 6.65 3.34 -3.69
CA PRO A 46 7.52 2.76 -2.67
C PRO A 46 8.97 3.05 -2.99
N LYS A 47 9.80 3.02 -1.95
CA LYS A 47 11.24 3.06 -2.13
C LYS A 47 11.73 1.64 -2.33
N ILE A 48 12.56 1.47 -3.36
CA ILE A 48 13.18 0.18 -3.61
C ILE A 48 14.58 0.23 -3.02
N LEU A 49 14.79 -0.55 -1.99
CA LEU A 49 16.08 -0.56 -1.29
C LEU A 49 16.83 -1.85 -1.60
N ALA A 50 17.90 -2.08 -0.86
CA ALA A 50 18.75 -3.24 -1.10
C ALA A 50 17.93 -4.52 -1.16
N GLY A 51 18.26 -5.40 -2.10
CA GLY A 51 17.53 -6.65 -2.26
C GLY A 51 16.21 -6.49 -2.98
N ASN A 52 16.01 -5.36 -3.65
CA ASN A 52 14.78 -5.09 -4.40
C ASN A 52 13.54 -5.13 -3.53
N ARG A 53 13.69 -4.76 -2.27
CA ARG A 53 12.57 -4.75 -1.34
C ARG A 53 11.83 -3.44 -1.40
N ARG A 54 10.51 -3.49 -1.33
CA ARG A 54 9.67 -2.31 -1.33
C ARG A 54 9.44 -1.81 0.09
N TYR A 55 9.64 -0.51 0.28
CA TYR A 55 9.40 0.13 1.57
C TYR A 55 8.50 1.34 1.35
N TYR A 56 7.53 1.53 2.23
CA TYR A 56 6.52 2.57 2.09
C TYR A 56 6.62 3.51 3.27
N ASP A 57 6.69 4.82 3.00
CA ASP A 57 6.70 5.80 4.08
C ASP A 57 5.26 6.12 4.50
N ASN A 58 5.14 6.93 5.55
CA ASN A 58 3.82 7.24 6.10
C ASN A 58 2.93 7.95 5.10
N ASP A 59 3.48 8.86 4.33
CA ASP A 59 2.70 9.59 3.35
C ASP A 59 2.11 8.64 2.31
N THR A 60 2.92 7.71 1.83
CA THR A 60 2.45 6.75 0.85
C THR A 60 1.40 5.82 1.46
N ILE A 61 1.60 5.44 2.72
CA ILE A 61 0.64 4.57 3.40
C ILE A 61 -0.71 5.28 3.53
N GLU A 62 -0.71 6.57 3.83
CA GLU A 62 -1.96 7.32 3.91
C GLU A 62 -2.67 7.37 2.57
N ILE A 63 -1.90 7.50 1.49
CA ILE A 63 -2.48 7.48 0.15
C ILE A 63 -3.11 6.11 -0.12
N ILE A 64 -2.42 5.05 0.27
CA ILE A 64 -2.95 3.69 0.08
C ILE A 64 -4.24 3.50 0.86
N LYS A 65 -4.29 4.01 2.10
CA LYS A 65 -5.51 3.92 2.90
C LYS A 65 -6.67 4.62 2.20
N LYS A 66 -6.39 5.78 1.64
CA LYS A 66 -7.42 6.55 0.94
C LYS A 66 -7.89 5.81 -0.30
N VAL A 67 -6.96 5.25 -1.06
CA VAL A 67 -7.31 4.49 -2.26
C VAL A 67 -8.19 3.30 -1.88
N LYS A 68 -7.80 2.56 -0.85
CA LYS A 68 -8.59 1.43 -0.41
C LYS A 68 -9.98 1.85 0.01
N PHE A 69 -10.07 2.95 0.76
CA PHE A 69 -11.35 3.46 1.20
C PHE A 69 -12.27 3.78 0.01
N LEU A 70 -11.72 4.50 -0.97
CA LEU A 70 -12.51 4.88 -2.13
C LEU A 70 -12.95 3.68 -2.95
N LEU A 71 -12.07 2.71 -3.12
CA LEU A 71 -12.39 1.54 -3.92
C LEU A 71 -13.31 0.57 -3.20
N LYS A 72 -13.07 0.34 -1.91
CA LYS A 72 -13.81 -0.69 -1.18
C LYS A 72 -15.05 -0.15 -0.48
N GLU A 73 -14.94 1.01 0.16
CA GLU A 73 -16.05 1.56 0.91
C GLU A 73 -16.99 2.38 0.04
N LYS A 74 -16.42 3.17 -0.86
CA LYS A 74 -17.21 4.02 -1.74
C LYS A 74 -17.57 3.33 -3.05
N GLY A 75 -16.96 2.20 -3.35
CA GLY A 75 -17.26 1.46 -4.57
C GLY A 75 -16.82 2.15 -5.84
N MET A 76 -15.84 3.04 -5.75
CA MET A 76 -15.37 3.74 -6.93
C MET A 76 -14.52 2.82 -7.80
N THR A 77 -14.45 3.13 -9.07
CA THR A 77 -13.57 2.40 -9.97
C THR A 77 -12.17 2.96 -9.89
N ILE A 78 -11.20 2.21 -10.42
CA ILE A 78 -9.82 2.67 -10.49
C ILE A 78 -9.75 3.98 -11.28
N GLN A 79 -10.46 4.04 -12.39
CA GLN A 79 -10.46 5.25 -13.20
C GLN A 79 -11.02 6.45 -12.45
N GLY A 80 -12.06 6.23 -11.66
CA GLY A 80 -12.65 7.29 -10.87
C GLY A 80 -11.72 7.82 -9.81
N VAL A 81 -10.97 6.92 -9.17
CA VAL A 81 -10.05 7.32 -8.12
C VAL A 81 -8.84 8.06 -8.69
N LYS A 82 -8.41 7.69 -9.89
CA LYS A 82 -7.23 8.30 -10.51
C LYS A 82 -7.43 9.79 -10.82
N LYS A 83 -8.64 10.21 -10.93
CA LYS A 83 -8.94 11.62 -11.15
C LYS A 83 -8.80 12.45 -9.85
#